data_35d0fcc0a61b21e9c29bbf5e8b64b75e
#
_entry.id   35d0fcc0a61b21e9c29bbf5e8b64b75e
#
_cell.length_a   1.000
_cell.length_b   1.000
_cell.length_c   1.000
_cell.angle_alpha   90.00
_cell.angle_beta   90.00
_cell.angle_gamma   90.00
#
_symmetry.space_group_name_H-M   'P 1'
#
loop_
_entity.id
_entity.type
_entity.pdbx_description
1 polymer ?
#
loop_
_entity_poly.entity_id
_entity_poly.type
_entity_poly.pdbx_seq_one_letter_code
_entity_poly.pdbx_strand_id
1 'polypeptide(L)'
;SDLLTNSMKVRQARKHVVELLLSEHNADCTKCIKNGHCELQVISNEYRIGNHLFLDLVQEKDKVLDISTPSIAKDDSKCIRCQRCVRTCMDMQAVNALTVAYKGNKTRITTFLNKPLNDVVCTNCGQCINRCPTGSLTERTYIDQVFEAVYDPSKFVLVQTAPATRVAIGEEFGLEPGTRVTGKMVAALRRIGFDKILDTDFSADLTIIEEGHELLSRLKAVLLEGKEAALPMLTSCSPGWIKFQEHLYPELLENLSTCKSPQQMFGALAKTYYAERMNKNPADMIVVSVMPCTAKKFEADRPEMRGSGYKDVDFVITTRELGMMIKQAGIDFNKLEPEAYDSILGESTGAGVIFGNTGGVMEAALRTAYELVTGREVPFSNLNVKPVRGMEGVKEAAIRFKNVLPQWSFLEGVELKVGIAHGLTNAKILMDKIKEGSTDLHFIEIMACPGGCIGGGGQPIPTTMEIRKKRAAGIYEEDEKMVLRKSHLNPEVVELYESFLHQPLGHRSHDLLHTHYYKRKRH
;
A
#
# COMPACT_ATOMS: atom_id res chain seq x y z
N SER A 1 -37.86 -29.80 -6.31
CA SER A 1 -38.40 -29.17 -5.10
C SER A 1 -38.08 -27.69 -5.15
N ASP A 2 -39.10 -26.85 -5.11
CA ASP A 2 -38.91 -25.39 -5.13
C ASP A 2 -38.40 -24.92 -3.77
N LEU A 3 -37.34 -24.14 -3.78
CA LEU A 3 -36.73 -23.54 -2.61
C LEU A 3 -37.31 -22.13 -2.39
N LEU A 4 -38.11 -21.97 -1.33
CA LEU A 4 -38.65 -20.66 -0.96
C LEU A 4 -37.60 -19.88 -0.15
N THR A 5 -36.99 -18.89 -0.77
CA THR A 5 -35.96 -18.05 -0.15
C THR A 5 -36.52 -16.84 0.61
N ASN A 6 -37.81 -16.55 0.52
CA ASN A 6 -38.46 -15.39 1.12
C ASN A 6 -39.86 -15.71 1.66
N SER A 7 -40.04 -16.81 2.42
CA SER A 7 -41.25 -17.09 3.16
C SER A 7 -41.29 -16.38 4.52
N MET A 8 -42.45 -16.30 5.17
CA MET A 8 -42.57 -15.73 6.53
C MET A 8 -41.63 -16.44 7.52
N LYS A 9 -41.52 -17.78 7.44
CA LYS A 9 -40.61 -18.58 8.27
C LYS A 9 -39.14 -18.18 8.05
N VAL A 10 -38.72 -18.00 6.80
CA VAL A 10 -37.36 -17.57 6.45
C VAL A 10 -37.10 -16.17 6.97
N ARG A 11 -38.03 -15.25 6.86
CA ARG A 11 -37.88 -13.87 7.38
C ARG A 11 -37.76 -13.86 8.91
N GLN A 12 -38.60 -14.64 9.62
CA GLN A 12 -38.49 -14.77 11.08
C GLN A 12 -37.15 -15.39 11.50
N ALA A 13 -36.71 -16.47 10.83
CA ALA A 13 -35.43 -17.10 11.14
C ALA A 13 -34.26 -16.12 10.94
N ARG A 14 -34.25 -15.36 9.84
CA ARG A 14 -33.23 -14.32 9.61
C ARG A 14 -33.25 -13.25 10.69
N LYS A 15 -34.45 -12.78 11.08
CA LYS A 15 -34.60 -11.79 12.17
C LYS A 15 -33.98 -12.32 13.46
N HIS A 16 -34.32 -13.55 13.89
CA HIS A 16 -33.77 -14.15 15.10
C HIS A 16 -32.23 -14.32 15.04
N VAL A 17 -31.67 -14.67 13.86
CA VAL A 17 -30.21 -14.74 13.69
C VAL A 17 -29.57 -13.38 13.90
N VAL A 18 -30.15 -12.30 13.36
CA VAL A 18 -29.61 -10.95 13.56
C VAL A 18 -29.76 -10.50 15.02
N GLU A 19 -30.86 -10.80 15.69
CA GLU A 19 -31.07 -10.55 17.11
C GLU A 19 -30.01 -11.28 17.96
N LEU A 20 -29.69 -12.53 17.65
CA LEU A 20 -28.62 -13.29 18.32
C LEU A 20 -27.23 -12.65 18.08
N LEU A 21 -26.95 -12.17 16.88
CA LEU A 21 -25.71 -11.46 16.62
C LEU A 21 -25.59 -10.15 17.43
N LEU A 22 -26.71 -9.42 17.54
CA LEU A 22 -26.76 -8.17 18.32
C LEU A 22 -26.66 -8.40 19.81
N SER A 23 -27.19 -9.53 20.33
CA SER A 23 -27.13 -9.85 21.78
C SER A 23 -25.70 -9.98 22.31
N GLU A 24 -24.74 -10.30 21.46
CA GLU A 24 -23.32 -10.42 21.82
C GLU A 24 -22.44 -9.27 21.29
N HIS A 25 -23.04 -8.31 20.57
CA HIS A 25 -22.33 -7.20 19.94
C HIS A 25 -22.43 -5.94 20.79
N ASN A 26 -21.32 -5.23 20.99
CA ASN A 26 -21.38 -3.87 21.55
C ASN A 26 -21.98 -2.91 20.53
N ALA A 27 -23.30 -2.70 20.66
CA ALA A 27 -24.12 -1.91 19.72
C ALA A 27 -24.09 -0.40 19.99
N ASP A 28 -23.06 0.13 20.67
CA ASP A 28 -22.86 1.58 20.83
C ASP A 28 -22.42 2.21 19.49
N CYS A 29 -23.39 2.30 18.56
CA CYS A 29 -23.14 2.71 17.19
C CYS A 29 -22.68 4.15 17.07
N THR A 30 -23.15 5.06 17.94
CA THR A 30 -22.81 6.49 17.89
C THR A 30 -21.33 6.76 18.15
N LYS A 31 -20.66 5.88 18.90
CA LYS A 31 -19.21 5.93 19.16
C LYS A 31 -18.40 4.99 18.25
N CYS A 32 -19.05 4.32 17.32
CA CYS A 32 -18.38 3.35 16.46
C CYS A 32 -17.89 4.03 15.16
N ILE A 33 -16.61 3.83 14.81
CA ILE A 33 -16.03 4.35 13.56
C ILE A 33 -16.73 3.82 12.29
N LYS A 34 -17.47 2.70 12.41
CA LYS A 34 -18.25 2.11 11.31
C LYS A 34 -19.71 2.59 11.30
N ASN A 35 -20.09 3.55 12.12
CA ASN A 35 -21.45 4.10 12.11
C ASN A 35 -21.83 4.59 10.70
N GLY A 36 -23.02 4.21 10.23
CA GLY A 36 -23.49 4.51 8.85
C GLY A 36 -22.89 3.61 7.74
N HIS A 37 -21.82 2.85 8.01
CA HIS A 37 -21.13 1.99 7.05
C HIS A 37 -20.97 0.53 7.55
N CYS A 38 -21.78 0.12 8.52
CA CYS A 38 -21.72 -1.20 9.15
C CYS A 38 -22.80 -2.13 8.55
N GLU A 39 -22.39 -3.28 7.99
CA GLU A 39 -23.35 -4.25 7.42
C GLU A 39 -24.36 -4.74 8.47
N LEU A 40 -23.92 -4.96 9.72
CA LEU A 40 -24.84 -5.39 10.80
C LEU A 40 -25.88 -4.31 11.10
N GLN A 41 -25.47 -3.03 11.14
CA GLN A 41 -26.38 -1.89 11.36
C GLN A 41 -27.42 -1.77 10.24
N VAL A 42 -27.00 -1.90 8.97
CA VAL A 42 -27.90 -1.86 7.81
C VAL A 42 -28.93 -2.97 7.91
N ILE A 43 -28.50 -4.22 8.11
CA ILE A 43 -29.42 -5.38 8.21
C ILE A 43 -30.35 -5.25 9.42
N SER A 44 -29.84 -4.78 10.56
CA SER A 44 -30.66 -4.53 11.76
C SER A 44 -31.78 -3.52 11.49
N ASN A 45 -31.46 -2.44 10.80
CA ASN A 45 -32.45 -1.43 10.40
C ASN A 45 -33.48 -1.98 9.41
N GLU A 46 -33.08 -2.76 8.42
CA GLU A 46 -33.98 -3.42 7.45
C GLU A 46 -35.01 -4.33 8.12
N TYR A 47 -34.59 -5.10 9.15
CA TYR A 47 -35.48 -5.95 9.93
C TYR A 47 -36.20 -5.24 11.07
N ARG A 48 -35.95 -3.92 11.27
CA ARG A 48 -36.52 -3.11 12.37
C ARG A 48 -36.36 -3.77 13.74
N ILE A 49 -35.12 -4.18 14.05
CA ILE A 49 -34.82 -4.81 15.34
C ILE A 49 -34.70 -3.71 16.40
N GLY A 50 -35.72 -3.56 17.23
CA GLY A 50 -35.76 -2.57 18.32
C GLY A 50 -35.38 -3.16 19.67
N ASN A 51 -36.20 -4.08 20.17
CA ASN A 51 -35.95 -4.77 21.43
C ASN A 51 -35.34 -6.14 21.17
N HIS A 52 -34.28 -6.47 21.91
CA HIS A 52 -33.59 -7.75 21.77
C HIS A 52 -34.33 -8.83 22.56
N LEU A 53 -34.74 -9.92 21.90
CA LEU A 53 -35.33 -11.10 22.56
C LEU A 53 -34.35 -11.85 23.50
N PHE A 54 -33.05 -11.56 23.37
CA PHE A 54 -31.97 -12.32 24.00
C PHE A 54 -31.10 -11.46 24.93
N LEU A 55 -31.61 -10.33 25.43
CA LEU A 55 -30.85 -9.41 26.31
C LEU A 55 -30.27 -10.09 27.57
N ASP A 56 -31.01 -11.07 28.11
CA ASP A 56 -30.59 -11.79 29.31
C ASP A 56 -29.46 -12.81 29.05
N LEU A 57 -29.10 -13.03 27.78
CA LEU A 57 -27.98 -13.89 27.40
C LEU A 57 -26.66 -13.14 27.22
N VAL A 58 -26.68 -11.80 27.33
CA VAL A 58 -25.50 -10.97 27.17
C VAL A 58 -24.57 -11.14 28.36
N GLN A 59 -23.58 -12.01 28.20
CA GLN A 59 -22.40 -11.95 29.06
C GLN A 59 -21.56 -10.76 28.60
N GLU A 60 -21.14 -9.89 29.52
CA GLU A 60 -20.15 -8.84 29.19
C GLU A 60 -18.93 -9.52 28.56
N LYS A 61 -18.75 -9.28 27.27
CA LYS A 61 -17.51 -9.69 26.60
C LYS A 61 -16.37 -8.89 27.19
N ASP A 62 -15.29 -9.56 27.55
CA ASP A 62 -14.04 -8.89 27.83
C ASP A 62 -13.76 -7.92 26.68
N LYS A 63 -13.72 -6.62 26.99
CA LYS A 63 -13.42 -5.56 26.03
C LYS A 63 -11.93 -5.59 25.72
N VAL A 64 -11.49 -6.58 24.93
CA VAL A 64 -10.11 -6.66 24.49
C VAL A 64 -9.95 -5.76 23.26
N LEU A 65 -9.33 -4.63 23.48
CA LEU A 65 -8.90 -3.72 22.42
C LEU A 65 -7.40 -3.92 22.19
N ASP A 66 -7.03 -4.43 21.02
CA ASP A 66 -5.64 -4.57 20.60
C ASP A 66 -5.28 -3.42 19.63
N ILE A 67 -4.42 -2.54 20.11
CA ILE A 67 -3.81 -1.42 19.37
C ILE A 67 -2.28 -1.53 19.36
N SER A 68 -1.77 -2.74 19.51
CA SER A 68 -0.33 -3.00 19.58
C SER A 68 0.44 -2.66 18.30
N THR A 69 -0.23 -2.73 17.14
CA THR A 69 0.39 -2.33 15.87
C THR A 69 0.05 -0.89 15.51
N PRO A 70 0.91 -0.18 14.78
CA PRO A 70 0.59 1.16 14.29
C PRO A 70 -0.45 1.17 13.17
N SER A 71 -0.83 -0.01 12.64
CA SER A 71 -1.62 -0.15 11.42
C SER A 71 -3.08 -0.55 11.66
N ILE A 72 -3.31 -1.46 12.62
CA ILE A 72 -4.60 -2.15 12.80
C ILE A 72 -5.03 -2.04 14.27
N ALA A 73 -6.27 -1.64 14.49
CA ALA A 73 -6.96 -1.77 15.77
C ALA A 73 -7.96 -2.92 15.70
N LYS A 74 -7.98 -3.78 16.72
CA LYS A 74 -8.90 -4.92 16.85
C LYS A 74 -9.69 -4.82 18.14
N ASP A 75 -11.00 -4.67 18.02
CA ASP A 75 -11.96 -4.60 19.12
C ASP A 75 -12.85 -5.85 19.13
N ASP A 76 -12.62 -6.74 20.09
CA ASP A 76 -13.34 -8.00 20.20
C ASP A 76 -14.82 -7.80 20.61
N SER A 77 -15.17 -6.70 21.27
CA SER A 77 -16.54 -6.39 21.67
C SER A 77 -17.47 -6.16 20.45
N LYS A 78 -16.91 -5.81 19.31
CA LYS A 78 -17.63 -5.57 18.04
C LYS A 78 -17.57 -6.74 17.06
N CYS A 79 -16.95 -7.86 17.47
CA CYS A 79 -16.78 -9.02 16.58
C CYS A 79 -18.03 -9.91 16.58
N ILE A 80 -18.58 -10.17 15.39
CA ILE A 80 -19.70 -11.10 15.17
C ILE A 80 -19.25 -12.51 14.76
N ARG A 81 -17.98 -12.82 14.87
CA ARG A 81 -17.37 -14.15 14.61
C ARG A 81 -17.63 -14.70 13.19
N CYS A 82 -17.84 -13.84 12.19
CA CYS A 82 -18.15 -14.24 10.81
C CYS A 82 -16.97 -14.90 10.07
N GLN A 83 -15.75 -14.89 10.63
CA GLN A 83 -14.52 -15.50 10.12
C GLN A 83 -14.01 -14.94 8.79
N ARG A 84 -14.61 -13.88 8.21
CA ARG A 84 -14.13 -13.29 6.95
C ARG A 84 -12.67 -12.86 7.05
N CYS A 85 -12.24 -12.28 8.16
CA CYS A 85 -10.85 -11.86 8.38
C CYS A 85 -9.88 -13.06 8.49
N VAL A 86 -10.30 -14.17 9.10
CA VAL A 86 -9.51 -15.41 9.20
C VAL A 86 -9.24 -15.96 7.79
N ARG A 87 -10.31 -16.15 7.00
CA ARG A 87 -10.18 -16.63 5.61
C ARG A 87 -9.35 -15.70 4.75
N THR A 88 -9.53 -14.39 4.88
CA THR A 88 -8.71 -13.41 4.14
C THR A 88 -7.23 -13.55 4.51
N CYS A 89 -6.92 -13.70 5.80
CA CYS A 89 -5.56 -13.84 6.27
C CYS A 89 -4.91 -15.17 5.84
N MET A 90 -5.72 -16.24 5.78
CA MET A 90 -5.29 -17.58 5.39
C MET A 90 -5.23 -17.75 3.86
N ASP A 91 -6.36 -17.54 3.18
CA ASP A 91 -6.53 -17.96 1.77
C ASP A 91 -5.96 -16.92 0.79
N MET A 92 -6.09 -15.62 1.11
CA MET A 92 -5.65 -14.54 0.23
C MET A 92 -4.21 -14.08 0.52
N GLN A 93 -3.80 -14.16 1.81
CA GLN A 93 -2.52 -13.61 2.25
C GLN A 93 -1.53 -14.66 2.75
N ALA A 94 -1.93 -15.92 2.89
CA ALA A 94 -1.06 -17.02 3.37
C ALA A 94 -0.30 -16.71 4.68
N VAL A 95 -0.82 -15.77 5.51
CA VAL A 95 -0.14 -15.26 6.72
C VAL A 95 -0.57 -16.03 7.96
N ASN A 96 -1.86 -16.38 8.07
CA ASN A 96 -2.45 -17.11 9.20
C ASN A 96 -2.26 -16.45 10.57
N ALA A 97 -2.18 -15.11 10.64
CA ALA A 97 -2.06 -14.38 11.90
C ALA A 97 -3.34 -14.43 12.74
N LEU A 98 -4.51 -14.53 12.08
CA LEU A 98 -5.82 -14.62 12.74
C LEU A 98 -6.38 -16.02 12.63
N THR A 99 -6.94 -16.51 13.73
CA THR A 99 -7.54 -17.85 13.82
C THR A 99 -8.82 -17.84 14.67
N VAL A 100 -9.58 -18.93 14.62
CA VAL A 100 -10.70 -19.18 15.51
C VAL A 100 -10.19 -19.98 16.71
N ALA A 101 -10.43 -19.49 17.90
CA ALA A 101 -10.09 -20.20 19.14
C ALA A 101 -11.33 -20.39 20.02
N TYR A 102 -11.23 -21.38 20.91
CA TYR A 102 -12.27 -21.80 21.88
C TYR A 102 -13.52 -22.37 21.18
N LYS A 103 -14.53 -22.74 21.97
CA LYS A 103 -15.77 -23.38 21.51
C LYS A 103 -17.00 -22.76 22.17
N GLY A 104 -18.18 -22.94 21.54
CA GLY A 104 -19.46 -22.45 22.05
C GLY A 104 -19.45 -20.91 22.17
N ASN A 105 -20.02 -20.42 23.25
CA ASN A 105 -20.11 -18.96 23.53
C ASN A 105 -18.74 -18.30 23.75
N LYS A 106 -17.70 -19.08 24.10
CA LYS A 106 -16.32 -18.60 24.28
C LYS A 106 -15.56 -18.45 22.94
N THR A 107 -16.14 -18.89 21.82
CA THR A 107 -15.50 -18.76 20.50
C THR A 107 -15.12 -17.31 20.23
N ARG A 108 -13.87 -17.07 19.84
CA ARG A 108 -13.38 -15.74 19.44
C ARG A 108 -12.41 -15.82 18.26
N ILE A 109 -12.29 -14.72 17.55
CA ILE A 109 -11.26 -14.54 16.55
C ILE A 109 -10.05 -13.92 17.23
N THR A 110 -8.92 -14.63 17.21
CA THR A 110 -7.72 -14.23 17.94
C THR A 110 -6.46 -14.60 17.17
N THR A 111 -5.33 -14.36 17.79
CA THR A 111 -3.98 -14.69 17.34
C THR A 111 -3.45 -15.93 18.05
N PHE A 112 -2.26 -16.39 17.68
CA PHE A 112 -1.59 -17.49 18.37
C PHE A 112 -1.42 -17.17 19.87
N LEU A 113 -1.93 -18.04 20.74
CA LEU A 113 -1.93 -17.90 22.21
C LEU A 113 -2.50 -16.55 22.72
N ASN A 114 -3.40 -15.93 21.98
CA ASN A 114 -3.96 -14.60 22.28
C ASN A 114 -2.89 -13.48 22.39
N LYS A 115 -1.74 -13.65 21.78
CA LYS A 115 -0.70 -12.60 21.75
C LYS A 115 -1.19 -11.36 21.00
N PRO A 116 -0.69 -10.16 21.29
CA PRO A 116 -0.95 -8.96 20.53
C PRO A 116 -0.61 -9.13 19.03
N LEU A 117 -1.33 -8.43 18.16
CA LEU A 117 -1.10 -8.47 16.70
C LEU A 117 0.33 -8.12 16.31
N ASN A 118 1.01 -7.28 17.09
CA ASN A 118 2.40 -6.93 16.84
C ASN A 118 3.40 -8.07 17.11
N ASP A 119 3.01 -9.03 17.94
CA ASP A 119 3.88 -10.12 18.41
C ASP A 119 3.69 -11.43 17.65
N VAL A 120 2.90 -11.39 16.57
CA VAL A 120 2.66 -12.53 15.67
C VAL A 120 3.01 -12.18 14.22
N VAL A 121 2.90 -13.15 13.32
CA VAL A 121 3.27 -13.01 11.90
C VAL A 121 2.42 -12.00 11.09
N CYS A 122 1.63 -11.15 11.75
CA CYS A 122 0.79 -10.15 11.07
C CYS A 122 1.63 -9.21 10.20
N THR A 123 1.31 -9.13 8.91
CA THR A 123 2.00 -8.29 7.93
C THR A 123 1.47 -6.86 7.85
N ASN A 124 0.50 -6.50 8.69
CA ASN A 124 -0.13 -5.17 8.71
C ASN A 124 -0.82 -4.76 7.40
N CYS A 125 -1.10 -5.70 6.49
CA CYS A 125 -1.62 -5.43 5.15
C CYS A 125 -3.06 -4.87 5.11
N GLY A 126 -3.82 -4.94 6.20
CA GLY A 126 -5.19 -4.39 6.31
C GLY A 126 -6.27 -5.08 5.48
N GLN A 127 -5.98 -6.19 4.79
CA GLN A 127 -6.99 -6.89 3.98
C GLN A 127 -8.14 -7.46 4.85
N CYS A 128 -7.86 -7.76 6.10
CA CYS A 128 -8.87 -8.15 7.10
C CYS A 128 -9.83 -6.99 7.43
N ILE A 129 -9.38 -5.73 7.43
CA ILE A 129 -10.20 -4.53 7.60
C ILE A 129 -11.20 -4.41 6.45
N ASN A 130 -10.72 -4.58 5.20
CA ASN A 130 -11.55 -4.48 4.00
C ASN A 130 -12.69 -5.52 3.95
N ARG A 131 -12.62 -6.57 4.77
CA ARG A 131 -13.61 -7.66 4.83
C ARG A 131 -14.42 -7.70 6.13
N CYS A 132 -14.03 -6.90 7.13
CA CYS A 132 -14.76 -6.85 8.40
C CYS A 132 -16.10 -6.14 8.21
N PRO A 133 -17.25 -6.81 8.49
CA PRO A 133 -18.57 -6.23 8.29
C PRO A 133 -18.97 -5.25 9.40
N THR A 134 -18.20 -5.23 10.50
CA THR A 134 -18.44 -4.39 11.69
C THR A 134 -17.22 -3.55 12.01
N GLY A 135 -17.24 -2.82 13.13
CA GLY A 135 -16.08 -2.04 13.63
C GLY A 135 -15.07 -2.85 14.43
N SER A 136 -15.05 -4.18 14.32
CA SER A 136 -14.09 -5.02 15.07
C SER A 136 -12.65 -4.91 14.57
N LEU A 137 -12.46 -4.73 13.27
CA LEU A 137 -11.14 -4.48 12.67
C LEU A 137 -11.20 -3.16 11.91
N THR A 138 -10.36 -2.24 12.30
CA THR A 138 -10.24 -0.90 11.71
C THR A 138 -8.77 -0.53 11.56
N GLU A 139 -8.47 0.48 10.77
CA GLU A 139 -7.16 1.12 10.82
C GLU A 139 -6.98 1.85 12.16
N ARG A 140 -5.74 1.85 12.66
CA ARG A 140 -5.36 2.75 13.74
C ARG A 140 -5.25 4.17 13.16
N THR A 141 -6.09 5.08 13.65
CA THR A 141 -6.16 6.43 13.11
C THR A 141 -5.08 7.34 13.68
N TYR A 142 -4.62 8.30 12.85
CA TYR A 142 -3.73 9.39 13.22
C TYR A 142 -4.30 10.76 12.81
N ILE A 143 -5.61 10.83 12.55
CA ILE A 143 -6.29 12.05 12.08
C ILE A 143 -6.08 13.20 13.05
N ASP A 144 -6.29 12.95 14.35
CA ASP A 144 -6.19 14.00 15.37
C ASP A 144 -4.77 14.57 15.45
N GLN A 145 -3.75 13.68 15.46
CA GLN A 145 -2.34 14.10 15.50
C GLN A 145 -1.92 14.88 14.25
N VAL A 146 -2.49 14.53 13.08
CA VAL A 146 -2.23 15.28 11.84
C VAL A 146 -2.91 16.66 11.91
N PHE A 147 -4.13 16.76 12.41
CA PHE A 147 -4.77 18.07 12.62
C PHE A 147 -4.02 18.92 13.65
N GLU A 148 -3.58 18.34 14.77
CA GLU A 148 -2.75 19.02 15.76
C GLU A 148 -1.48 19.59 15.11
N ALA A 149 -0.79 18.80 14.26
CA ALA A 149 0.39 19.27 13.56
C ALA A 149 0.09 20.39 12.55
N VAL A 150 -0.98 20.26 11.77
CA VAL A 150 -1.39 21.25 10.75
C VAL A 150 -1.79 22.59 11.40
N TYR A 151 -2.38 22.58 12.59
CA TYR A 151 -2.80 23.80 13.29
C TYR A 151 -1.73 24.38 14.23
N ASP A 152 -0.58 23.70 14.38
CA ASP A 152 0.55 24.23 15.15
C ASP A 152 1.39 25.19 14.28
N PRO A 153 1.34 26.52 14.54
CA PRO A 153 2.06 27.50 13.73
C PRO A 153 3.60 27.39 13.81
N SER A 154 4.11 26.61 14.76
CA SER A 154 5.55 26.33 14.88
C SER A 154 6.02 25.21 13.95
N LYS A 155 5.10 24.48 13.32
CA LYS A 155 5.41 23.36 12.43
C LYS A 155 5.25 23.74 10.96
N PHE A 156 6.06 23.10 10.11
CA PHE A 156 5.93 23.17 8.67
C PHE A 156 5.51 21.79 8.16
N VAL A 157 4.26 21.67 7.75
CA VAL A 157 3.64 20.38 7.48
C VAL A 157 3.53 20.10 5.99
N LEU A 158 4.30 19.11 5.54
CA LEU A 158 4.27 18.61 4.18
C LEU A 158 3.36 17.39 4.07
N VAL A 159 2.65 17.26 2.96
CA VAL A 159 1.92 16.03 2.64
C VAL A 159 2.30 15.50 1.28
N GLN A 160 2.58 14.18 1.22
CA GLN A 160 2.76 13.43 -0.02
C GLN A 160 1.57 12.50 -0.26
N THR A 161 1.18 12.30 -1.52
CA THR A 161 0.06 11.43 -1.87
C THR A 161 0.48 10.32 -2.82
N ALA A 162 0.09 9.07 -2.49
CA ALA A 162 0.40 7.91 -3.32
C ALA A 162 -0.43 7.87 -4.61
N PRO A 163 0.07 7.24 -5.69
CA PRO A 163 -0.60 7.23 -6.99
C PRO A 163 -2.03 6.66 -6.95
N ALA A 164 -2.27 5.60 -6.18
CA ALA A 164 -3.58 4.96 -6.13
C ALA A 164 -4.65 5.73 -5.32
N THR A 165 -4.28 6.80 -4.60
CA THR A 165 -5.24 7.62 -3.86
C THR A 165 -6.09 8.47 -4.79
N ARG A 166 -5.50 9.01 -5.87
CA ARG A 166 -6.15 9.91 -6.85
C ARG A 166 -7.29 9.28 -7.64
N VAL A 167 -7.35 7.96 -7.72
CA VAL A 167 -8.40 7.21 -8.44
C VAL A 167 -9.40 6.53 -7.50
N ALA A 168 -9.26 6.72 -6.19
CA ALA A 168 -10.09 6.07 -5.19
C ALA A 168 -10.77 7.03 -4.21
N ILE A 169 -10.12 8.15 -3.84
CA ILE A 169 -10.65 9.09 -2.84
C ILE A 169 -12.05 9.64 -3.21
N GLY A 170 -12.34 9.78 -4.50
CA GLY A 170 -13.65 10.23 -4.99
C GLY A 170 -14.81 9.34 -4.54
N GLU A 171 -14.57 8.05 -4.30
CA GLU A 171 -15.58 7.10 -3.82
C GLU A 171 -16.12 7.47 -2.44
N GLU A 172 -15.32 8.12 -1.57
CA GLU A 172 -15.75 8.63 -0.28
C GLU A 172 -16.77 9.79 -0.39
N PHE A 173 -16.90 10.35 -1.59
CA PHE A 173 -17.79 11.47 -1.94
C PHE A 173 -18.82 11.09 -3.01
N GLY A 174 -19.04 9.79 -3.23
CA GLY A 174 -20.07 9.26 -4.13
C GLY A 174 -19.71 9.25 -5.62
N LEU A 175 -18.44 9.48 -5.97
CA LEU A 175 -17.99 9.37 -7.36
C LEU A 175 -17.76 7.89 -7.72
N GLU A 176 -17.84 7.59 -9.02
CA GLU A 176 -17.56 6.25 -9.53
C GLU A 176 -16.12 5.81 -9.27
N PRO A 177 -15.89 4.53 -8.89
CA PRO A 177 -14.53 4.00 -8.74
C PRO A 177 -13.69 4.21 -10.00
N GLY A 178 -12.44 4.61 -9.82
CA GLY A 178 -11.52 4.90 -10.92
C GLY A 178 -11.61 6.33 -11.47
N THR A 179 -12.55 7.15 -10.98
CA THR A 179 -12.61 8.58 -11.34
C THR A 179 -11.33 9.28 -10.87
N ARG A 180 -10.64 9.92 -11.81
CA ARG A 180 -9.41 10.66 -11.54
C ARG A 180 -9.74 12.02 -10.92
N VAL A 181 -9.29 12.25 -9.69
CA VAL A 181 -9.58 13.48 -8.93
C VAL A 181 -8.32 14.11 -8.32
N THR A 182 -7.17 13.96 -9.01
CA THR A 182 -5.86 14.45 -8.56
C THR A 182 -5.93 15.90 -8.09
N GLY A 183 -6.36 16.81 -8.95
CA GLY A 183 -6.40 18.24 -8.61
C GLY A 183 -7.40 18.60 -7.50
N LYS A 184 -8.54 17.90 -7.40
CA LYS A 184 -9.49 18.10 -6.29
C LYS A 184 -8.93 17.60 -4.97
N MET A 185 -8.17 16.51 -4.98
CA MET A 185 -7.47 16.00 -3.81
C MET A 185 -6.42 17.01 -3.31
N VAL A 186 -5.63 17.58 -4.22
CA VAL A 186 -4.66 18.64 -3.91
C VAL A 186 -5.36 19.86 -3.30
N ALA A 187 -6.44 20.35 -3.93
CA ALA A 187 -7.23 21.47 -3.41
C ALA A 187 -7.81 21.19 -2.01
N ALA A 188 -8.28 19.97 -1.75
CA ALA A 188 -8.78 19.58 -0.45
C ALA A 188 -7.69 19.62 0.63
N LEU A 189 -6.51 19.07 0.33
CA LEU A 189 -5.35 19.07 1.25
C LEU A 189 -4.90 20.51 1.56
N ARG A 190 -4.86 21.38 0.56
CA ARG A 190 -4.52 22.81 0.76
C ARG A 190 -5.53 23.51 1.66
N ARG A 191 -6.83 23.21 1.51
CA ARG A 191 -7.87 23.77 2.37
C ARG A 191 -7.90 23.19 3.78
N ILE A 192 -7.41 21.97 3.99
CA ILE A 192 -7.19 21.41 5.33
C ILE A 192 -6.11 22.21 6.07
N GLY A 193 -5.15 22.80 5.33
CA GLY A 193 -4.13 23.69 5.90
C GLY A 193 -2.70 23.14 5.83
N PHE A 194 -2.44 22.11 5.02
CA PHE A 194 -1.06 21.68 4.76
C PHE A 194 -0.26 22.79 4.07
N ASP A 195 0.97 23.01 4.51
CA ASP A 195 1.86 24.04 3.94
C ASP A 195 2.30 23.71 2.52
N LYS A 196 2.54 22.43 2.25
CA LYS A 196 2.94 21.93 0.92
C LYS A 196 2.29 20.60 0.60
N ILE A 197 1.80 20.49 -0.62
CA ILE A 197 1.17 19.29 -1.14
C ILE A 197 2.01 18.77 -2.32
N LEU A 198 2.60 17.59 -2.15
CA LEU A 198 3.61 17.03 -3.02
C LEU A 198 3.21 15.62 -3.49
N ASP A 199 3.89 15.10 -4.50
CA ASP A 199 3.54 13.83 -5.12
C ASP A 199 4.56 12.72 -4.78
N THR A 200 4.10 11.62 -4.20
CA THR A 200 4.94 10.43 -3.99
C THR A 200 5.45 9.85 -5.32
N ASP A 201 4.80 10.16 -6.45
CA ASP A 201 5.18 9.67 -7.76
C ASP A 201 6.55 10.20 -8.20
N PHE A 202 6.97 11.40 -7.73
CA PHE A 202 8.35 11.88 -7.85
C PHE A 202 9.35 10.85 -7.30
N SER A 203 9.12 10.38 -6.08
CA SER A 203 10.02 9.39 -5.45
C SER A 203 9.80 7.97 -5.99
N ALA A 204 8.68 7.69 -6.66
CA ALA A 204 8.54 6.47 -7.45
C ALA A 204 9.46 6.49 -8.67
N ASP A 205 9.55 7.63 -9.38
CA ASP A 205 10.51 7.82 -10.46
C ASP A 205 11.96 7.67 -9.96
N LEU A 206 12.29 8.26 -8.81
CA LEU A 206 13.59 8.10 -8.18
C LEU A 206 13.89 6.64 -7.82
N THR A 207 12.90 5.91 -7.29
CA THR A 207 13.03 4.48 -6.96
C THR A 207 13.39 3.66 -8.20
N ILE A 208 12.79 3.96 -9.36
CA ILE A 208 13.12 3.26 -10.61
C ILE A 208 14.57 3.50 -11.02
N ILE A 209 15.11 4.69 -10.80
CA ILE A 209 16.53 4.95 -11.11
C ILE A 209 17.44 4.16 -10.18
N GLU A 210 17.22 4.20 -8.87
CA GLU A 210 18.06 3.47 -7.89
C GLU A 210 17.90 1.94 -8.05
N GLU A 211 16.68 1.43 -8.06
CA GLU A 211 16.39 -0.02 -8.14
C GLU A 211 16.80 -0.60 -9.51
N GLY A 212 16.63 0.17 -10.59
CA GLY A 212 17.10 -0.19 -11.93
C GLY A 212 18.62 -0.29 -12.00
N HIS A 213 19.36 0.65 -11.43
CA HIS A 213 20.82 0.58 -11.35
C HIS A 213 21.30 -0.56 -10.44
N GLU A 214 20.59 -0.83 -9.34
CA GLU A 214 20.89 -2.00 -8.48
C GLU A 214 20.74 -3.30 -9.25
N LEU A 215 19.64 -3.49 -10.02
CA LEU A 215 19.45 -4.67 -10.87
C LEU A 215 20.57 -4.81 -11.90
N LEU A 216 20.90 -3.74 -12.62
CA LEU A 216 21.97 -3.75 -13.63
C LEU A 216 23.35 -4.05 -13.01
N SER A 217 23.60 -3.56 -11.80
CA SER A 217 24.82 -3.87 -11.03
C SER A 217 24.90 -5.35 -10.65
N ARG A 218 23.80 -5.95 -10.17
CA ARG A 218 23.72 -7.39 -9.85
C ARG A 218 23.91 -8.25 -11.11
N LEU A 219 23.29 -7.88 -12.24
CA LEU A 219 23.48 -8.55 -13.51
C LEU A 219 24.94 -8.46 -14.01
N LYS A 220 25.57 -7.30 -13.88
CA LYS A 220 26.99 -7.11 -14.23
C LYS A 220 27.89 -8.00 -13.39
N ALA A 221 27.67 -8.07 -12.08
CA ALA A 221 28.44 -8.92 -11.19
C ALA A 221 28.38 -10.41 -11.63
N VAL A 222 27.18 -10.90 -11.97
CA VAL A 222 27.00 -12.30 -12.39
C VAL A 222 27.50 -12.56 -13.82
N LEU A 223 27.09 -11.73 -14.79
CA LEU A 223 27.31 -12.03 -16.22
C LEU A 223 28.70 -11.61 -16.72
N LEU A 224 29.27 -10.54 -16.17
CA LEU A 224 30.55 -10.01 -16.63
C LEU A 224 31.70 -10.35 -15.68
N GLU A 225 31.47 -10.23 -14.36
CA GLU A 225 32.54 -10.37 -13.36
C GLU A 225 32.64 -11.80 -12.79
N GLY A 226 31.69 -12.69 -13.09
CA GLY A 226 31.63 -14.05 -12.57
C GLY A 226 31.51 -14.12 -11.03
N LYS A 227 30.99 -13.05 -10.41
CA LYS A 227 30.75 -12.97 -8.97
C LYS A 227 29.35 -13.47 -8.62
N GLU A 228 29.18 -13.94 -7.40
CA GLU A 228 27.86 -14.25 -6.86
C GLU A 228 27.11 -12.95 -6.55
N ALA A 229 25.85 -12.88 -6.98
CA ALA A 229 24.89 -11.87 -6.56
C ALA A 229 23.51 -12.51 -6.37
N ALA A 230 22.74 -12.02 -5.41
CA ALA A 230 21.42 -12.58 -5.13
C ALA A 230 20.43 -12.23 -6.25
N LEU A 231 20.15 -13.21 -7.09
CA LEU A 231 19.12 -13.18 -8.14
C LEU A 231 18.12 -14.33 -7.93
N PRO A 232 16.84 -14.16 -8.31
CA PRO A 232 16.23 -12.91 -8.79
C PRO A 232 16.26 -11.80 -7.74
N MET A 233 16.38 -10.53 -8.19
CA MET A 233 16.15 -9.39 -7.33
C MET A 233 14.64 -9.20 -7.12
N LEU A 234 14.23 -8.86 -5.89
CA LEU A 234 12.84 -8.69 -5.49
C LEU A 234 12.56 -7.22 -5.15
N THR A 235 11.46 -6.65 -5.62
CA THR A 235 11.09 -5.27 -5.28
C THR A 235 10.82 -5.10 -3.78
N SER A 236 11.09 -3.91 -3.24
CA SER A 236 11.04 -3.59 -1.81
C SER A 236 9.97 -2.56 -1.41
N CYS A 237 9.24 -2.00 -2.36
CA CYS A 237 8.31 -0.89 -2.10
C CYS A 237 7.04 -1.26 -1.30
N SER A 238 6.74 -2.56 -1.12
CA SER A 238 5.52 -3.05 -0.46
C SER A 238 5.80 -3.56 0.96
N PRO A 239 5.55 -2.79 2.04
CA PRO A 239 5.97 -3.14 3.40
C PRO A 239 5.25 -4.37 3.98
N GLY A 240 4.04 -4.67 3.54
CA GLY A 240 3.36 -5.91 3.91
C GLY A 240 4.03 -7.14 3.32
N TRP A 241 4.62 -7.02 2.12
CA TRP A 241 5.45 -8.03 1.49
C TRP A 241 6.79 -8.17 2.23
N ILE A 242 7.48 -7.08 2.51
CA ILE A 242 8.74 -7.10 3.27
C ILE A 242 8.56 -7.82 4.59
N LYS A 243 7.53 -7.46 5.37
CA LYS A 243 7.26 -8.11 6.66
C LYS A 243 6.92 -9.59 6.50
N PHE A 244 6.25 -9.99 5.42
CA PHE A 244 5.99 -11.39 5.09
C PHE A 244 7.30 -12.15 4.85
N GLN A 245 8.22 -11.58 4.08
CA GLN A 245 9.51 -12.20 3.79
C GLN A 245 10.38 -12.29 5.06
N GLU A 246 10.45 -11.23 5.86
CA GLU A 246 11.18 -11.20 7.13
C GLU A 246 10.73 -12.32 8.10
N HIS A 247 9.44 -12.68 8.08
CA HIS A 247 8.89 -13.74 8.92
C HIS A 247 9.02 -15.14 8.31
N LEU A 248 8.78 -15.31 7.01
CA LEU A 248 8.58 -16.63 6.39
C LEU A 248 9.73 -17.10 5.51
N TYR A 249 10.48 -16.15 4.92
CA TYR A 249 11.62 -16.45 4.02
C TYR A 249 12.87 -15.64 4.39
N PRO A 250 13.33 -15.68 5.66
CA PRO A 250 14.49 -14.89 6.08
C PRO A 250 15.79 -15.28 5.38
N GLU A 251 15.86 -16.47 4.82
CA GLU A 251 16.99 -16.96 4.02
C GLU A 251 17.13 -16.29 2.65
N LEU A 252 16.09 -15.60 2.19
CA LEU A 252 16.05 -14.89 0.90
C LEU A 252 16.06 -13.35 1.05
N LEU A 253 16.43 -12.82 2.22
CA LEU A 253 16.43 -11.37 2.44
C LEU A 253 17.45 -10.63 1.55
N GLU A 254 18.55 -11.28 1.18
CA GLU A 254 19.55 -10.73 0.25
C GLU A 254 19.02 -10.53 -1.18
N ASN A 255 17.96 -11.27 -1.55
CA ASN A 255 17.29 -11.08 -2.83
C ASN A 255 16.48 -9.78 -2.91
N LEU A 256 16.08 -9.19 -1.77
CA LEU A 256 15.38 -7.89 -1.77
C LEU A 256 16.28 -6.80 -2.34
N SER A 257 15.66 -5.88 -3.08
CA SER A 257 16.28 -4.59 -3.37
C SER A 257 16.55 -3.85 -2.05
N THR A 258 17.69 -3.21 -1.95
CA THR A 258 18.04 -2.40 -0.78
C THR A 258 17.35 -1.05 -0.78
N CYS A 259 16.70 -0.66 -1.87
CA CYS A 259 15.98 0.59 -2.00
C CYS A 259 14.87 0.72 -0.96
N LYS A 260 14.78 1.86 -0.31
CA LYS A 260 13.59 2.25 0.46
C LYS A 260 12.39 2.37 -0.48
N SER A 261 11.20 2.29 0.07
CA SER A 261 10.00 2.58 -0.73
C SER A 261 9.92 4.06 -1.12
N PRO A 262 9.17 4.41 -2.19
CA PRO A 262 8.93 5.81 -2.55
C PRO A 262 8.49 6.69 -1.39
N GLN A 263 7.63 6.19 -0.49
CA GLN A 263 7.23 6.91 0.72
C GLN A 263 8.43 7.32 1.58
N GLN A 264 9.38 6.41 1.81
CA GLN A 264 10.51 6.65 2.70
C GLN A 264 11.64 7.43 2.01
N MET A 265 11.85 7.22 0.70
CA MET A 265 12.74 8.05 -0.09
C MET A 265 12.28 9.51 -0.06
N PHE A 266 10.97 9.73 -0.28
CA PHE A 266 10.38 11.06 -0.17
C PHE A 266 10.63 11.68 1.20
N GLY A 267 10.33 10.96 2.28
CA GLY A 267 10.50 11.46 3.65
C GLY A 267 11.94 11.84 3.98
N ALA A 268 12.90 11.01 3.57
CA ALA A 268 14.33 11.31 3.74
C ALA A 268 14.74 12.58 2.98
N LEU A 269 14.29 12.74 1.74
CA LEU A 269 14.58 13.92 0.92
C LEU A 269 13.84 15.17 1.42
N ALA A 270 12.63 15.03 1.93
CA ALA A 270 11.86 16.13 2.50
C ALA A 270 12.62 16.78 3.68
N LYS A 271 13.22 15.95 4.55
CA LYS A 271 13.96 16.42 5.74
C LYS A 271 15.46 16.70 5.48
N THR A 272 15.93 16.56 4.24
CA THR A 272 17.31 16.89 3.84
C THR A 272 17.32 17.89 2.68
N TYR A 273 17.24 17.41 1.45
CA TYR A 273 17.27 18.23 0.24
C TYR A 273 16.22 19.35 0.23
N TYR A 274 14.95 19.00 0.48
CA TYR A 274 13.87 19.98 0.47
C TYR A 274 14.00 20.99 1.63
N ALA A 275 14.35 20.51 2.83
CA ALA A 275 14.58 21.37 3.99
C ALA A 275 15.69 22.41 3.71
N GLU A 276 16.79 21.99 3.07
CA GLU A 276 17.90 22.88 2.66
C GLU A 276 17.40 23.91 1.61
N ARG A 277 16.74 23.47 0.56
CA ARG A 277 16.21 24.34 -0.50
C ARG A 277 15.18 25.36 0.00
N MET A 278 14.38 25.00 0.98
CA MET A 278 13.36 25.87 1.57
C MET A 278 13.84 26.65 2.78
N ASN A 279 15.12 26.48 3.17
CA ASN A 279 15.71 27.08 4.38
C ASN A 279 14.84 26.81 5.63
N LYS A 280 14.41 25.55 5.82
CA LYS A 280 13.62 25.08 6.95
C LYS A 280 14.44 24.19 7.86
N ASN A 281 14.19 24.27 9.17
CA ASN A 281 14.79 23.35 10.13
C ASN A 281 14.06 21.98 10.06
N PRO A 282 14.74 20.87 9.74
CA PRO A 282 14.12 19.54 9.67
C PRO A 282 13.40 19.11 10.96
N ALA A 283 13.83 19.60 12.14
CA ALA A 283 13.21 19.29 13.42
C ALA A 283 11.77 19.87 13.56
N ASP A 284 11.48 20.94 12.82
CA ASP A 284 10.15 21.60 12.82
C ASP A 284 9.30 21.15 11.65
N MET A 285 9.83 20.30 10.78
CA MET A 285 9.11 19.74 9.63
C MET A 285 8.37 18.46 10.00
N ILE A 286 7.11 18.38 9.64
CA ILE A 286 6.27 17.19 9.77
C ILE A 286 5.93 16.67 8.37
N VAL A 287 6.29 15.42 8.11
CA VAL A 287 5.99 14.73 6.83
C VAL A 287 4.82 13.80 7.03
N VAL A 288 3.72 14.09 6.34
CA VAL A 288 2.51 13.27 6.34
C VAL A 288 2.41 12.54 5.00
N SER A 289 2.07 11.24 5.04
CA SER A 289 1.85 10.44 3.84
C SER A 289 0.40 10.00 3.74
N VAL A 290 -0.25 10.26 2.60
CA VAL A 290 -1.58 9.73 2.27
C VAL A 290 -1.40 8.48 1.41
N MET A 291 -1.71 7.32 1.99
CA MET A 291 -1.39 6.02 1.40
C MET A 291 -2.61 5.11 1.27
N PRO A 292 -2.72 4.30 0.21
CA PRO A 292 -3.78 3.29 0.08
C PRO A 292 -3.55 2.08 1.00
N CYS A 293 -2.54 2.12 1.85
CA CYS A 293 -1.93 0.97 2.52
C CYS A 293 -1.80 1.19 4.04
N THR A 294 -2.32 0.27 4.84
CA THR A 294 -2.14 0.31 6.30
C THR A 294 -0.73 -0.10 6.74
N ALA A 295 -0.05 -0.98 5.98
CA ALA A 295 1.32 -1.41 6.31
C ALA A 295 2.35 -0.27 6.16
N LYS A 296 2.04 0.80 5.44
CA LYS A 296 2.87 2.01 5.35
C LYS A 296 3.00 2.73 6.70
N LYS A 297 2.02 2.60 7.59
CA LYS A 297 2.12 3.06 8.99
C LYS A 297 3.21 2.31 9.75
N PHE A 298 3.26 0.99 9.58
CA PHE A 298 4.30 0.14 10.15
C PHE A 298 5.69 0.46 9.55
N GLU A 299 5.75 0.69 8.24
CA GLU A 299 7.01 1.05 7.57
C GLU A 299 7.61 2.35 8.13
N ALA A 300 6.78 3.39 8.31
CA ALA A 300 7.22 4.67 8.87
C ALA A 300 7.73 4.57 10.31
N ASP A 301 7.32 3.55 11.06
CA ASP A 301 7.76 3.32 12.44
C ASP A 301 8.96 2.36 12.56
N ARG A 302 9.51 1.87 11.44
CA ARG A 302 10.73 1.04 11.47
C ARG A 302 11.92 1.88 11.93
N PRO A 303 12.78 1.36 12.81
CA PRO A 303 13.91 2.12 13.38
C PRO A 303 14.94 2.57 12.34
N GLU A 304 15.07 1.84 11.23
CA GLU A 304 15.97 2.16 10.12
C GLU A 304 15.43 3.25 9.17
N MET A 305 14.17 3.66 9.29
CA MET A 305 13.58 4.73 8.47
C MET A 305 13.88 6.12 9.04
N ARG A 306 15.17 6.42 9.18
CA ARG A 306 15.73 7.65 9.74
C ARG A 306 16.99 8.11 8.99
N GLY A 307 17.04 7.89 7.67
CA GLY A 307 18.17 8.28 6.84
C GLY A 307 18.48 9.78 6.89
N SER A 308 17.47 10.61 7.12
CA SER A 308 17.60 12.06 7.31
C SER A 308 18.22 12.47 8.67
N GLY A 309 18.45 11.53 9.58
CA GLY A 309 18.79 11.82 10.99
C GLY A 309 17.55 12.05 11.88
N TYR A 310 16.38 12.18 11.29
CA TYR A 310 15.07 12.29 11.94
C TYR A 310 14.20 11.10 11.54
N LYS A 311 12.99 10.99 12.07
CA LYS A 311 11.97 10.09 11.52
C LYS A 311 11.61 10.62 10.11
N ASP A 312 11.88 9.84 9.06
CA ASP A 312 11.73 10.29 7.68
C ASP A 312 10.27 10.67 7.36
N VAL A 313 9.29 9.87 7.81
CA VAL A 313 7.85 10.12 7.70
C VAL A 313 7.22 10.10 9.08
N ASP A 314 6.59 11.19 9.51
CA ASP A 314 6.05 11.33 10.86
C ASP A 314 4.71 10.64 11.02
N PHE A 315 3.77 10.85 10.09
CA PHE A 315 2.44 10.26 10.10
C PHE A 315 2.07 9.66 8.75
N VAL A 316 1.34 8.56 8.81
CA VAL A 316 0.73 7.95 7.61
C VAL A 316 -0.77 7.84 7.85
N ILE A 317 -1.57 8.43 6.96
CA ILE A 317 -3.02 8.30 6.92
C ILE A 317 -3.43 7.54 5.66
N THR A 318 -4.53 6.80 5.76
CA THR A 318 -5.06 6.04 4.63
C THR A 318 -5.94 6.92 3.73
N THR A 319 -6.27 6.44 2.54
CA THR A 319 -7.25 7.11 1.65
C THR A 319 -8.59 7.33 2.38
N ARG A 320 -9.05 6.35 3.19
CA ARG A 320 -10.27 6.49 4.01
C ARG A 320 -10.13 7.56 5.07
N GLU A 321 -8.98 7.61 5.78
CA GLU A 321 -8.73 8.65 6.78
C GLU A 321 -8.71 10.04 6.15
N LEU A 322 -8.11 10.20 4.97
CA LEU A 322 -8.19 11.47 4.24
C LEU A 322 -9.64 11.85 3.91
N GLY A 323 -10.45 10.89 3.46
CA GLY A 323 -11.88 11.12 3.23
C GLY A 323 -12.62 11.61 4.49
N MET A 324 -12.28 11.04 5.65
CA MET A 324 -12.81 11.50 6.95
C MET A 324 -12.34 12.91 7.30
N MET A 325 -11.05 13.22 7.12
CA MET A 325 -10.48 14.55 7.38
C MET A 325 -11.15 15.63 6.53
N ILE A 326 -11.36 15.37 5.24
CA ILE A 326 -12.07 16.30 4.34
C ILE A 326 -13.50 16.57 4.82
N LYS A 327 -14.21 15.50 5.26
CA LYS A 327 -15.57 15.63 5.82
C LYS A 327 -15.58 16.41 7.15
N GLN A 328 -14.61 16.14 8.05
CA GLN A 328 -14.46 16.85 9.32
C GLN A 328 -14.13 18.34 9.14
N ALA A 329 -13.33 18.66 8.12
CA ALA A 329 -13.02 20.04 7.74
C ALA A 329 -14.20 20.78 7.07
N GLY A 330 -15.35 20.11 6.85
CA GLY A 330 -16.53 20.70 6.22
C GLY A 330 -16.35 21.06 4.73
N ILE A 331 -15.41 20.41 4.05
CA ILE A 331 -15.06 20.68 2.65
C ILE A 331 -16.01 19.91 1.72
N ASP A 332 -16.73 20.63 0.85
CA ASP A 332 -17.52 20.03 -0.24
C ASP A 332 -16.58 19.64 -1.38
N PHE A 333 -16.07 18.40 -1.31
CA PHE A 333 -15.09 17.86 -2.25
C PHE A 333 -15.53 17.94 -3.71
N ASN A 334 -16.83 17.71 -3.98
CA ASN A 334 -17.34 17.68 -5.34
C ASN A 334 -17.33 19.05 -6.01
N LYS A 335 -17.40 20.13 -5.22
CA LYS A 335 -17.36 21.53 -5.70
C LYS A 335 -15.97 22.14 -5.77
N LEU A 336 -14.93 21.40 -5.40
CA LEU A 336 -13.56 21.90 -5.48
C LEU A 336 -13.13 22.09 -6.93
N GLU A 337 -12.51 23.23 -7.20
CA GLU A 337 -11.75 23.44 -8.43
C GLU A 337 -10.41 22.69 -8.32
N PRO A 338 -9.94 22.06 -9.41
CA PRO A 338 -8.66 21.35 -9.43
C PRO A 338 -7.48 22.29 -9.22
N GLU A 339 -6.51 21.89 -8.40
CA GLU A 339 -5.25 22.58 -8.17
C GLU A 339 -4.06 21.66 -8.48
N ALA A 340 -2.87 22.25 -8.77
CA ALA A 340 -1.65 21.51 -9.01
C ALA A 340 -0.88 21.24 -7.71
N TYR A 341 -0.05 20.21 -7.72
CA TYR A 341 0.97 19.99 -6.69
C TYR A 341 1.94 21.17 -6.64
N ASP A 342 2.56 21.35 -5.48
CA ASP A 342 3.65 22.31 -5.30
C ASP A 342 4.93 21.79 -5.98
N SER A 343 5.79 22.72 -6.44
CA SER A 343 7.07 22.37 -7.04
C SER A 343 8.14 22.02 -6.01
N ILE A 344 9.20 21.40 -6.48
CA ILE A 344 10.26 20.67 -5.78
C ILE A 344 9.68 19.45 -5.04
N LEU A 345 9.93 18.26 -5.55
CA LEU A 345 9.36 16.96 -5.16
C LEU A 345 7.86 16.80 -5.52
N GLY A 346 7.35 17.54 -6.48
CA GLY A 346 5.96 17.48 -6.93
C GLY A 346 5.78 17.11 -8.40
N GLU A 347 6.83 17.23 -9.23
CA GLU A 347 6.83 16.78 -10.60
C GLU A 347 6.95 15.26 -10.70
N SER A 348 6.10 14.65 -11.52
CA SER A 348 6.06 13.19 -11.66
C SER A 348 5.85 12.77 -13.10
N THR A 349 6.09 11.49 -13.39
CA THR A 349 5.84 10.92 -14.71
C THR A 349 4.75 9.85 -14.67
N GLY A 350 4.21 9.49 -15.84
CA GLY A 350 3.29 8.38 -15.96
C GLY A 350 3.86 7.07 -15.43
N ALA A 351 5.19 6.88 -15.47
CA ALA A 351 5.86 5.74 -14.88
C ALA A 351 5.72 5.71 -13.35
N GLY A 352 5.78 6.86 -12.66
CA GLY A 352 5.51 6.94 -11.22
C GLY A 352 4.05 6.61 -10.89
N VAL A 353 3.10 7.14 -11.69
CA VAL A 353 1.66 6.91 -11.50
C VAL A 353 1.30 5.43 -11.57
N ILE A 354 1.83 4.67 -12.53
CA ILE A 354 1.46 3.26 -12.70
C ILE A 354 1.90 2.34 -11.56
N PHE A 355 2.75 2.79 -10.63
CA PHE A 355 3.07 2.07 -9.38
C PHE A 355 1.82 1.68 -8.59
N GLY A 356 0.71 2.38 -8.79
CA GLY A 356 -0.56 2.03 -8.18
C GLY A 356 -1.11 0.65 -8.56
N ASN A 357 -0.73 0.12 -9.72
CA ASN A 357 -1.19 -1.14 -10.26
C ASN A 357 -0.18 -2.27 -10.09
N THR A 358 -0.66 -3.53 -10.00
CA THR A 358 0.22 -4.70 -10.13
C THR A 358 0.83 -4.75 -11.54
N GLY A 359 2.12 -4.96 -11.62
CA GLY A 359 2.92 -4.89 -12.84
C GLY A 359 3.38 -3.48 -13.19
N GLY A 360 2.93 -2.47 -12.45
CA GLY A 360 3.26 -1.06 -12.73
C GLY A 360 4.70 -0.70 -12.41
N VAL A 361 5.25 -1.19 -11.31
CA VAL A 361 6.67 -1.03 -10.96
C VAL A 361 7.54 -1.69 -12.02
N MET A 362 7.18 -2.94 -12.40
CA MET A 362 7.88 -3.67 -13.44
C MET A 362 7.83 -2.95 -14.79
N GLU A 363 6.66 -2.43 -15.18
CA GLU A 363 6.52 -1.68 -16.43
C GLU A 363 7.38 -0.40 -16.42
N ALA A 364 7.36 0.36 -15.32
CA ALA A 364 8.19 1.55 -15.15
C ALA A 364 9.69 1.21 -15.24
N ALA A 365 10.13 0.14 -14.55
CA ALA A 365 11.49 -0.35 -14.59
C ALA A 365 11.91 -0.77 -16.01
N LEU A 366 11.07 -1.51 -16.73
CA LEU A 366 11.36 -1.94 -18.10
C LEU A 366 11.43 -0.77 -19.08
N ARG A 367 10.55 0.24 -18.96
CA ARG A 367 10.61 1.47 -19.78
C ARG A 367 11.96 2.16 -19.62
N THR A 368 12.43 2.31 -18.40
CA THR A 368 13.69 3.00 -18.08
C THR A 368 14.91 2.13 -18.40
N ALA A 369 14.98 0.89 -17.91
CA ALA A 369 16.15 0.03 -18.09
C ALA A 369 16.42 -0.29 -19.56
N TYR A 370 15.37 -0.53 -20.35
CA TYR A 370 15.53 -0.79 -21.79
C TYR A 370 16.17 0.41 -22.51
N GLU A 371 15.70 1.62 -22.22
CA GLU A 371 16.24 2.83 -22.85
C GLU A 371 17.66 3.16 -22.37
N LEU A 372 17.95 2.99 -21.07
CA LEU A 372 19.31 3.15 -20.54
C LEU A 372 20.31 2.18 -21.17
N VAL A 373 19.89 0.95 -21.44
CA VAL A 373 20.75 -0.08 -22.00
C VAL A 373 20.91 0.04 -23.51
N THR A 374 19.86 0.38 -24.24
CA THR A 374 19.84 0.36 -25.72
C THR A 374 19.83 1.74 -26.39
N GLY A 375 19.58 2.81 -25.64
CA GLY A 375 19.36 4.16 -26.16
C GLY A 375 18.04 4.31 -26.94
N ARG A 376 17.10 3.35 -26.81
CA ARG A 376 15.84 3.31 -27.54
C ARG A 376 14.67 2.97 -26.61
N GLU A 377 13.50 3.43 -26.97
CA GLU A 377 12.27 3.08 -26.24
C GLU A 377 11.95 1.58 -26.32
N VAL A 378 11.25 1.06 -25.30
CA VAL A 378 10.77 -0.32 -25.29
C VAL A 378 9.94 -0.63 -26.55
N PRO A 379 10.08 -1.82 -27.15
CA PRO A 379 9.43 -2.16 -28.41
C PRO A 379 7.94 -2.49 -28.25
N PHE A 380 7.21 -1.65 -27.53
CA PHE A 380 5.77 -1.77 -27.30
C PHE A 380 5.06 -0.48 -27.67
N SER A 381 3.92 -0.59 -28.37
CA SER A 381 3.12 0.56 -28.78
C SER A 381 2.75 1.43 -27.57
N ASN A 382 2.94 2.73 -27.71
CA ASN A 382 2.63 3.73 -26.70
C ASN A 382 3.26 3.44 -25.32
N LEU A 383 4.47 2.88 -25.28
CA LEU A 383 5.19 2.46 -24.06
C LEU A 383 4.43 1.47 -23.16
N ASN A 384 3.33 0.90 -23.62
CA ASN A 384 2.48 -0.01 -22.85
C ASN A 384 3.03 -1.44 -22.89
N VAL A 385 3.75 -1.86 -21.85
CA VAL A 385 4.33 -3.21 -21.76
C VAL A 385 3.24 -4.22 -21.38
N LYS A 386 2.39 -4.56 -22.34
CA LYS A 386 1.20 -5.41 -22.15
C LYS A 386 1.44 -6.72 -21.39
N PRO A 387 2.56 -7.46 -21.60
CA PRO A 387 2.79 -8.73 -20.90
C PRO A 387 2.82 -8.63 -19.38
N VAL A 388 3.17 -7.45 -18.81
CA VAL A 388 3.21 -7.24 -17.35
C VAL A 388 1.92 -6.66 -16.78
N ARG A 389 0.99 -6.20 -17.63
CA ARG A 389 -0.32 -5.67 -17.23
C ARG A 389 -1.32 -6.80 -16.96
N GLY A 390 -2.42 -6.50 -16.27
CA GLY A 390 -3.52 -7.43 -15.99
C GLY A 390 -3.66 -7.78 -14.52
N MET A 391 -4.73 -8.53 -14.21
CA MET A 391 -5.12 -8.88 -12.84
C MET A 391 -4.86 -10.36 -12.51
N GLU A 392 -4.11 -11.07 -13.32
CA GLU A 392 -3.65 -12.42 -13.03
C GLU A 392 -2.72 -12.42 -11.81
N GLY A 393 -2.91 -13.41 -10.92
CA GLY A 393 -2.22 -13.46 -9.63
C GLY A 393 -0.70 -13.57 -9.75
N VAL A 394 -0.23 -14.32 -10.73
CA VAL A 394 1.19 -14.47 -11.11
C VAL A 394 1.32 -14.30 -12.61
N LYS A 395 2.30 -13.52 -13.05
CA LYS A 395 2.62 -13.30 -14.46
C LYS A 395 4.14 -13.39 -14.65
N GLU A 396 4.56 -13.88 -15.80
CA GLU A 396 5.96 -13.90 -16.21
C GLU A 396 6.07 -13.25 -17.60
N ALA A 397 7.14 -12.50 -17.83
CA ALA A 397 7.41 -11.84 -19.09
C ALA A 397 8.92 -11.84 -19.35
N ALA A 398 9.31 -11.63 -20.60
CA ALA A 398 10.70 -11.50 -20.98
C ALA A 398 10.90 -10.38 -22.00
N ILE A 399 12.03 -9.69 -21.91
CA ILE A 399 12.46 -8.71 -22.88
C ILE A 399 13.92 -8.98 -23.26
N ARG A 400 14.23 -8.99 -24.56
CA ARG A 400 15.59 -9.24 -25.04
C ARG A 400 16.28 -7.93 -25.41
N PHE A 401 17.47 -7.72 -24.85
CA PHE A 401 18.31 -6.60 -25.21
C PHE A 401 19.04 -6.90 -26.54
N LYS A 402 18.98 -5.96 -27.47
CA LYS A 402 19.67 -6.02 -28.77
C LYS A 402 20.20 -4.64 -29.14
N ASN A 403 21.38 -4.61 -29.75
CA ASN A 403 22.07 -3.37 -30.12
C ASN A 403 22.23 -2.45 -28.90
N VAL A 404 22.80 -2.98 -27.85
CA VAL A 404 23.02 -2.28 -26.58
C VAL A 404 24.12 -1.21 -26.73
N LEU A 405 24.09 -0.20 -25.87
CA LEU A 405 25.16 0.81 -25.82
C LEU A 405 26.48 0.17 -25.35
N PRO A 406 27.65 0.70 -25.76
CA PRO A 406 28.96 0.07 -25.49
C PRO A 406 29.21 -0.27 -24.01
N GLN A 407 28.80 0.57 -23.09
CA GLN A 407 28.96 0.35 -21.65
C GLN A 407 28.12 -0.83 -21.10
N TRP A 408 27.13 -1.27 -21.88
CA TRP A 408 26.24 -2.39 -21.53
C TRP A 408 26.47 -3.62 -22.42
N SER A 409 27.63 -3.71 -23.09
CA SER A 409 27.94 -4.79 -24.05
C SER A 409 27.73 -6.21 -23.49
N PHE A 410 27.88 -6.41 -22.18
CA PHE A 410 27.63 -7.69 -21.50
C PHE A 410 26.14 -8.11 -21.50
N LEU A 411 25.23 -7.20 -21.82
CA LEU A 411 23.79 -7.47 -21.93
C LEU A 411 23.35 -7.76 -23.38
N GLU A 412 24.26 -7.69 -24.39
CA GLU A 412 23.88 -7.97 -25.77
C GLU A 412 23.34 -9.38 -25.94
N GLY A 413 22.12 -9.50 -26.43
CA GLY A 413 21.43 -10.79 -26.62
C GLY A 413 20.81 -11.39 -25.34
N VAL A 414 21.06 -10.81 -24.18
CA VAL A 414 20.50 -11.29 -22.92
C VAL A 414 18.98 -11.10 -22.90
N GLU A 415 18.26 -12.14 -22.50
CA GLU A 415 16.83 -12.11 -22.28
C GLU A 415 16.55 -11.90 -20.79
N LEU A 416 16.12 -10.65 -20.45
CA LEU A 416 15.72 -10.31 -19.08
C LEU A 416 14.34 -10.92 -18.80
N LYS A 417 14.30 -11.92 -17.93
CA LYS A 417 13.07 -12.59 -17.49
C LYS A 417 12.58 -11.98 -16.19
N VAL A 418 11.31 -11.62 -16.17
CA VAL A 418 10.69 -10.93 -15.04
C VAL A 418 9.44 -11.62 -14.55
N GLY A 419 9.20 -11.55 -13.26
CA GLY A 419 8.02 -12.09 -12.60
C GLY A 419 7.20 -11.01 -11.90
N ILE A 420 5.89 -11.17 -11.84
CA ILE A 420 4.97 -10.27 -11.12
C ILE A 420 4.02 -11.12 -10.29
N ALA A 421 3.88 -10.79 -9.01
CA ALA A 421 2.87 -11.40 -8.14
C ALA A 421 2.13 -10.35 -7.30
N HIS A 422 0.83 -10.54 -7.12
CA HIS A 422 0.05 -9.74 -6.19
C HIS A 422 -0.83 -10.60 -5.27
N GLY A 423 -0.96 -10.17 -4.00
CA GLY A 423 -1.48 -11.02 -2.93
C GLY A 423 -0.42 -12.00 -2.44
N LEU A 424 -0.26 -12.13 -1.13
CA LEU A 424 0.87 -12.87 -0.56
C LEU A 424 0.78 -14.38 -0.80
N THR A 425 -0.40 -14.94 -1.07
CA THR A 425 -0.55 -16.33 -1.50
C THR A 425 0.12 -16.58 -2.84
N ASN A 426 0.00 -15.63 -3.78
CA ASN A 426 0.70 -15.70 -5.07
C ASN A 426 2.19 -15.43 -4.93
N ALA A 427 2.58 -14.47 -4.08
CA ALA A 427 3.98 -14.23 -3.75
C ALA A 427 4.66 -15.51 -3.21
N LYS A 428 3.96 -16.25 -2.34
CA LYS A 428 4.45 -17.54 -1.82
C LYS A 428 4.83 -18.52 -2.92
N ILE A 429 4.07 -18.59 -4.02
CA ILE A 429 4.37 -19.49 -5.15
C ILE A 429 5.74 -19.17 -5.76
N LEU A 430 6.03 -17.89 -5.98
CA LEU A 430 7.33 -17.47 -6.52
C LEU A 430 8.46 -17.67 -5.51
N MET A 431 8.21 -17.41 -4.23
CA MET A 431 9.21 -17.60 -3.17
C MET A 431 9.59 -19.08 -3.00
N ASP A 432 8.61 -19.99 -3.08
CA ASP A 432 8.87 -21.42 -3.03
C ASP A 432 9.72 -21.85 -4.23
N LYS A 433 9.44 -21.36 -5.46
CA LYS A 433 10.27 -21.62 -6.65
C LYS A 433 11.71 -21.12 -6.49
N ILE A 434 11.91 -19.92 -5.92
CA ILE A 434 13.27 -19.38 -5.66
C ILE A 434 14.01 -20.29 -4.68
N LYS A 435 13.37 -20.66 -3.59
CA LYS A 435 13.94 -21.53 -2.56
C LYS A 435 14.32 -22.92 -3.09
N GLU A 436 13.55 -23.46 -4.03
CA GLU A 436 13.79 -24.74 -4.69
C GLU A 436 14.83 -24.64 -5.81
N GLY A 437 15.28 -23.42 -6.17
CA GLY A 437 16.17 -23.19 -7.31
C GLY A 437 15.52 -23.51 -8.67
N SER A 438 14.19 -23.50 -8.73
CA SER A 438 13.39 -23.88 -9.91
C SER A 438 12.93 -22.67 -10.74
N THR A 439 13.58 -21.50 -10.61
CA THR A 439 13.27 -20.30 -11.39
C THR A 439 14.51 -19.74 -12.08
N ASP A 440 14.33 -19.19 -13.27
CA ASP A 440 15.34 -18.49 -14.05
C ASP A 440 14.99 -16.98 -14.22
N LEU A 441 14.12 -16.47 -13.37
CA LEU A 441 13.78 -15.05 -13.33
C LEU A 441 14.95 -14.23 -12.80
N HIS A 442 15.06 -12.98 -13.30
CA HIS A 442 16.10 -12.04 -12.89
C HIS A 442 15.55 -10.95 -11.97
N PHE A 443 14.31 -10.53 -12.18
CA PHE A 443 13.66 -9.48 -11.40
C PHE A 443 12.19 -9.82 -11.15
N ILE A 444 11.71 -9.60 -9.92
CA ILE A 444 10.34 -9.96 -9.53
C ILE A 444 9.69 -8.80 -8.78
N GLU A 445 8.56 -8.33 -9.29
CA GLU A 445 7.67 -7.42 -8.57
C GLU A 445 6.72 -8.20 -7.66
N ILE A 446 6.66 -7.83 -6.37
CA ILE A 446 5.69 -8.38 -5.43
C ILE A 446 4.88 -7.28 -4.74
N MET A 447 3.56 -7.35 -4.93
CA MET A 447 2.59 -6.50 -4.25
C MET A 447 1.81 -7.30 -3.21
N ALA A 448 1.83 -6.88 -1.92
CA ALA A 448 1.09 -7.57 -0.86
C ALA A 448 -0.42 -7.61 -1.07
N CYS A 449 -0.97 -6.60 -1.73
CA CYS A 449 -2.42 -6.45 -1.91
C CYS A 449 -2.88 -6.97 -3.28
N PRO A 450 -4.07 -7.61 -3.35
CA PRO A 450 -4.63 -8.04 -4.63
C PRO A 450 -4.87 -6.87 -5.59
N GLY A 451 -4.26 -6.93 -6.78
CA GLY A 451 -4.31 -5.90 -7.81
C GLY A 451 -3.27 -4.78 -7.62
N GLY A 452 -2.46 -4.82 -6.56
CA GLY A 452 -1.53 -3.74 -6.20
C GLY A 452 -2.13 -2.73 -5.22
N CYS A 453 -1.62 -1.50 -5.22
CA CYS A 453 -2.03 -0.44 -4.28
C CYS A 453 -3.49 -0.01 -4.45
N ILE A 454 -4.07 -0.15 -5.65
CA ILE A 454 -5.51 0.08 -5.91
C ILE A 454 -6.43 -0.83 -5.07
N GLY A 455 -5.93 -1.99 -4.62
CA GLY A 455 -6.62 -2.92 -3.71
C GLY A 455 -6.12 -2.85 -2.28
N GLY A 456 -5.42 -1.80 -1.91
CA GLY A 456 -4.77 -1.61 -0.61
C GLY A 456 -5.71 -1.69 0.58
N GLY A 457 -5.15 -2.03 1.76
CA GLY A 457 -5.90 -2.15 3.01
C GLY A 457 -6.48 -0.83 3.53
N GLY A 458 -6.02 0.30 3.00
CA GLY A 458 -6.48 1.66 3.33
C GLY A 458 -7.40 2.30 2.29
N GLN A 459 -7.75 1.59 1.21
CA GLN A 459 -8.64 2.09 0.16
C GLN A 459 -10.12 2.06 0.57
N PRO A 460 -11.00 2.88 -0.05
CA PRO A 460 -12.44 2.85 0.18
C PRO A 460 -13.03 1.45 0.05
N ILE A 461 -14.05 1.16 0.85
CA ILE A 461 -14.75 -0.13 0.91
C ILE A 461 -16.13 0.03 0.27
N PRO A 462 -16.54 -0.93 -0.60
CA PRO A 462 -15.94 -2.25 -0.87
C PRO A 462 -14.77 -2.22 -1.87
N THR A 463 -13.89 -3.22 -1.82
CA THR A 463 -12.82 -3.46 -2.80
C THR A 463 -13.03 -4.79 -3.52
N THR A 464 -13.96 -4.84 -4.47
CA THR A 464 -14.19 -6.00 -5.32
C THR A 464 -13.18 -6.05 -6.48
N MET A 465 -13.12 -7.17 -7.20
CA MET A 465 -12.28 -7.27 -8.40
C MET A 465 -12.71 -6.26 -9.47
N GLU A 466 -14.00 -6.02 -9.61
CA GLU A 466 -14.54 -5.04 -10.54
C GLU A 466 -14.12 -3.62 -10.22
N ILE A 467 -14.23 -3.23 -8.94
CA ILE A 467 -13.76 -1.91 -8.47
C ILE A 467 -12.25 -1.74 -8.71
N ARG A 468 -11.44 -2.77 -8.43
CA ARG A 468 -10.00 -2.73 -8.72
C ARG A 468 -9.72 -2.53 -10.21
N LYS A 469 -10.45 -3.20 -11.10
CA LYS A 469 -10.32 -3.01 -12.55
C LYS A 469 -10.63 -1.57 -12.96
N LYS A 470 -11.69 -0.96 -12.41
CA LYS A 470 -12.02 0.45 -12.67
C LYS A 470 -10.91 1.39 -12.18
N ARG A 471 -10.41 1.19 -10.95
CA ARG A 471 -9.28 1.98 -10.41
C ARG A 471 -8.02 1.80 -11.25
N ALA A 472 -7.71 0.57 -11.70
CA ALA A 472 -6.58 0.30 -12.57
C ALA A 472 -6.69 1.03 -13.91
N ALA A 473 -7.87 1.04 -14.51
CA ALA A 473 -8.12 1.78 -15.74
C ALA A 473 -7.87 3.29 -15.55
N GLY A 474 -8.31 3.87 -14.42
CA GLY A 474 -8.04 5.27 -14.08
C GLY A 474 -6.54 5.58 -13.95
N ILE A 475 -5.75 4.68 -13.34
CA ILE A 475 -4.30 4.82 -13.24
C ILE A 475 -3.63 4.80 -14.64
N TYR A 476 -4.00 3.85 -15.50
CA TYR A 476 -3.45 3.79 -16.85
C TYR A 476 -3.87 4.98 -17.71
N GLU A 477 -5.10 5.47 -17.54
CA GLU A 477 -5.56 6.68 -18.23
C GLU A 477 -4.79 7.93 -17.78
N GLU A 478 -4.42 8.01 -16.48
CA GLU A 478 -3.57 9.09 -15.97
C GLU A 478 -2.19 9.05 -16.63
N ASP A 479 -1.51 7.89 -16.64
CA ASP A 479 -0.23 7.68 -17.33
C ASP A 479 -0.30 8.09 -18.80
N GLU A 480 -1.34 7.65 -19.53
CA GLU A 480 -1.45 7.93 -20.97
C GLU A 480 -1.66 9.42 -21.30
N LYS A 481 -2.18 10.21 -20.36
CA LYS A 481 -2.37 11.66 -20.50
C LYS A 481 -1.18 12.49 -20.07
N MET A 482 -0.23 11.91 -19.34
CA MET A 482 0.97 12.64 -18.94
C MET A 482 1.92 12.86 -20.12
N VAL A 483 2.54 14.03 -20.16
CA VAL A 483 3.55 14.39 -21.16
C VAL A 483 4.82 13.56 -20.95
N LEU A 484 5.26 13.45 -19.70
CA LEU A 484 6.40 12.63 -19.29
C LEU A 484 5.90 11.27 -18.82
N ARG A 485 6.42 10.18 -19.40
CA ARG A 485 5.97 8.82 -19.13
C ARG A 485 7.10 7.85 -18.79
N LYS A 486 8.30 8.38 -18.58
CA LYS A 486 9.51 7.61 -18.26
C LYS A 486 10.23 8.27 -17.09
N SER A 487 10.56 7.48 -16.07
CA SER A 487 11.11 7.98 -14.79
C SER A 487 12.43 8.75 -14.96
N HIS A 488 13.31 8.31 -15.86
CA HIS A 488 14.60 8.95 -16.11
C HIS A 488 14.50 10.32 -16.85
N LEU A 489 13.30 10.70 -17.28
CA LEU A 489 13.03 12.01 -17.87
C LEU A 489 12.38 12.99 -16.89
N ASN A 490 12.16 12.60 -15.64
CA ASN A 490 11.65 13.52 -14.62
C ASN A 490 12.69 14.61 -14.31
N PRO A 491 12.40 15.89 -14.61
CA PRO A 491 13.38 16.97 -14.48
C PRO A 491 13.81 17.21 -13.03
N GLU A 492 12.90 17.04 -12.06
CA GLU A 492 13.24 17.21 -10.65
C GLU A 492 14.14 16.07 -10.14
N VAL A 493 13.99 14.84 -10.67
CA VAL A 493 14.89 13.71 -10.37
C VAL A 493 16.27 13.96 -10.99
N VAL A 494 16.33 14.44 -12.20
CA VAL A 494 17.61 14.81 -12.85
C VAL A 494 18.32 15.89 -12.03
N GLU A 495 17.64 16.99 -11.70
CA GLU A 495 18.19 18.07 -10.86
C GLU A 495 18.66 17.57 -9.49
N LEU A 496 17.90 16.65 -8.87
CA LEU A 496 18.27 16.05 -7.58
C LEU A 496 19.62 15.32 -7.67
N TYR A 497 19.86 14.55 -8.72
CA TYR A 497 21.16 13.92 -8.93
C TYR A 497 22.26 14.93 -9.22
N GLU A 498 22.05 15.88 -10.10
CA GLU A 498 23.06 16.87 -10.46
C GLU A 498 23.49 17.74 -9.27
N SER A 499 22.53 18.15 -8.42
CA SER A 499 22.78 19.11 -7.36
C SER A 499 23.02 18.49 -5.99
N PHE A 500 22.56 17.24 -5.72
CA PHE A 500 22.54 16.71 -4.35
C PHE A 500 23.02 15.26 -4.22
N LEU A 501 22.47 14.31 -4.96
CA LEU A 501 22.83 12.88 -4.84
C LEU A 501 24.08 12.50 -5.66
N HIS A 502 24.38 13.22 -6.72
CA HIS A 502 25.48 13.10 -7.67
C HIS A 502 25.37 11.90 -8.61
N GLN A 503 25.11 10.69 -8.10
CA GLN A 503 24.97 9.49 -8.94
C GLN A 503 24.09 8.42 -8.27
N PRO A 504 23.39 7.60 -9.05
CA PRO A 504 22.70 6.43 -8.53
C PRO A 504 23.67 5.49 -7.81
N LEU A 505 23.20 4.85 -6.74
CA LEU A 505 23.99 3.96 -5.86
C LEU A 505 25.24 4.65 -5.25
N GLY A 506 25.33 5.98 -5.28
CA GLY A 506 26.40 6.74 -4.68
C GLY A 506 26.29 6.72 -3.14
N HIS A 507 27.34 7.20 -2.45
CA HIS A 507 27.39 7.21 -0.98
C HIS A 507 26.15 7.89 -0.37
N ARG A 508 25.80 9.08 -0.88
CA ARG A 508 24.65 9.85 -0.39
C ARG A 508 23.30 9.19 -0.70
N SER A 509 23.20 8.54 -1.88
CA SER A 509 22.03 7.72 -2.21
C SER A 509 21.88 6.55 -1.24
N HIS A 510 22.97 5.85 -0.91
CA HIS A 510 22.92 4.76 0.06
C HIS A 510 22.49 5.23 1.46
N ASP A 511 22.98 6.34 1.94
CA ASP A 511 22.64 6.86 3.27
C ASP A 511 21.15 7.25 3.37
N LEU A 512 20.59 7.84 2.31
CA LEU A 512 19.25 8.40 2.33
C LEU A 512 18.19 7.46 1.77
N LEU A 513 18.51 6.72 0.70
CA LEU A 513 17.53 6.03 -0.13
C LEU A 513 17.57 4.50 0.02
N HIS A 514 18.57 3.94 0.71
CA HIS A 514 18.71 2.51 0.90
C HIS A 514 18.47 2.09 2.36
N THR A 515 18.23 0.80 2.56
CA THR A 515 17.90 0.22 3.87
C THR A 515 18.31 -1.26 3.92
N HIS A 516 18.09 -1.89 5.04
CA HIS A 516 18.35 -3.30 5.27
C HIS A 516 17.15 -3.97 5.97
N TYR A 517 17.12 -5.29 5.95
CA TYR A 517 16.00 -6.08 6.42
C TYR A 517 16.46 -7.11 7.45
N TYR A 518 15.56 -7.56 8.33
CA TYR A 518 15.90 -8.44 9.44
C TYR A 518 14.98 -9.64 9.50
N LYS A 519 15.54 -10.77 9.90
CA LYS A 519 14.76 -11.93 10.30
C LYS A 519 13.85 -11.57 11.49
N ARG A 520 12.56 -11.84 11.36
CA ARG A 520 11.58 -11.70 12.44
C ARG A 520 11.19 -13.04 13.03
N LYS A 521 10.88 -13.06 14.32
CA LYS A 521 10.33 -14.24 14.96
C LYS A 521 8.95 -14.56 14.39
N ARG A 522 8.64 -15.84 14.27
CA ARG A 522 7.30 -16.29 13.84
C ARG A 522 6.29 -16.26 14.98
N HIS A 523 6.77 -16.38 16.20
CA HIS A 523 5.93 -16.48 17.41
C HIS A 523 6.60 -15.75 18.58
#